data_f5fcec1b23178a3ff65bcc5179449779
#
_entry.id   f5fcec1b23178a3ff65bcc5179449779
#
_cell.length_a   1.000
_cell.length_b   1.000
_cell.length_c   1.000
_cell.angle_alpha   90.00
_cell.angle_beta   90.00
_cell.angle_gamma   90.00
#
_symmetry.space_group_name_H-M   'P 1'
#
loop_
_entity.id
_entity.type
_entity.pdbx_description
1 polymer ?
#
loop_
_entity_poly.entity_id
_entity_poly.type
_entity_poly.pdbx_seq_one_letter_code
_entity_poly.pdbx_strand_id
1 'polypeptide(L)'
;MKRRRGFVQLAILHLLDEEPKHGYQIMKELEYRSGGFYSASAGTVYPALQELMEQEMIELLPDSGKKVYSLGSKGRTRLTEHSNKKKSDFWEDWKARWEWQNSEEATQLKEVIDQWENELRKAIKASRKDKDSTSRLIEFIQDTTNQLQKEIQKKGEET
;
A
#
# COMPACT_ATOMS: atom_id res chain seq x y z
N MET A 1 -4.17 3.97 -5.44
CA MET A 1 -3.58 2.81 -6.15
C MET A 1 -2.04 2.72 -6.10
N LYS A 2 -1.27 3.79 -6.30
CA LYS A 2 0.23 3.75 -6.26
C LYS A 2 0.82 3.20 -4.94
N ARG A 3 0.26 3.55 -3.77
CA ARG A 3 0.75 3.07 -2.44
C ARG A 3 0.58 1.57 -2.22
N ARG A 4 -0.49 0.96 -2.78
CA ARG A 4 -0.74 -0.48 -2.65
C ARG A 4 0.28 -1.29 -3.45
N ARG A 5 0.59 -0.86 -4.69
CA ARG A 5 1.62 -1.48 -5.54
C ARG A 5 3.00 -1.43 -4.91
N GLY A 6 3.43 -0.29 -4.39
CA GLY A 6 4.74 -0.15 -3.76
C GLY A 6 4.95 -1.06 -2.56
N PHE A 7 3.87 -1.34 -1.80
CA PHE A 7 3.94 -2.25 -0.65
C PHE A 7 4.05 -3.71 -1.08
N VAL A 8 3.35 -4.14 -2.15
CA VAL A 8 3.50 -5.48 -2.73
C VAL A 8 4.90 -5.65 -3.34
N GLN A 9 5.42 -4.65 -4.05
CA GLN A 9 6.78 -4.69 -4.58
C GLN A 9 7.81 -4.85 -3.45
N LEU A 10 7.67 -4.14 -2.34
CA LEU A 10 8.56 -4.27 -1.20
C LEU A 10 8.49 -5.68 -0.59
N ALA A 11 7.29 -6.27 -0.48
CA ALA A 11 7.13 -7.65 -0.02
C ALA A 11 7.82 -8.65 -0.96
N ILE A 12 7.74 -8.45 -2.28
CA ILE A 12 8.46 -9.27 -3.26
C ILE A 12 9.98 -9.17 -3.03
N LEU A 13 10.51 -7.97 -2.81
CA LEU A 13 11.94 -7.79 -2.53
C LEU A 13 12.35 -8.52 -1.25
N HIS A 14 11.55 -8.47 -0.18
CA HIS A 14 11.82 -9.23 1.05
C HIS A 14 11.83 -10.73 0.82
N LEU A 15 10.90 -11.28 0.02
CA LEU A 15 10.90 -12.70 -0.33
C LEU A 15 12.13 -13.11 -1.11
N LEU A 16 12.58 -12.28 -2.05
CA LEU A 16 13.74 -12.55 -2.90
C LEU A 16 15.09 -12.29 -2.18
N ASP A 17 15.08 -11.57 -1.05
CA ASP A 17 16.24 -11.45 -0.17
C ASP A 17 16.50 -12.74 0.63
N GLU A 18 15.45 -13.49 0.92
CA GLU A 18 15.56 -14.80 1.58
C GLU A 18 16.13 -15.85 0.61
N GLU A 19 15.58 -15.97 -0.58
CA GLU A 19 16.03 -16.90 -1.64
C GLU A 19 15.39 -16.57 -3.00
N PRO A 20 16.00 -16.95 -4.12
CA PRO A 20 15.38 -16.84 -5.45
C PRO A 20 14.10 -17.67 -5.55
N LYS A 21 13.07 -17.13 -6.22
CA LYS A 21 11.74 -17.75 -6.31
C LYS A 21 11.12 -17.62 -7.70
N HIS A 22 10.27 -18.59 -8.05
CA HIS A 22 9.37 -18.48 -9.19
C HIS A 22 8.19 -17.57 -8.88
N GLY A 23 7.58 -16.96 -9.90
CA GLY A 23 6.40 -16.09 -9.72
C GLY A 23 5.25 -16.77 -8.97
N TYR A 24 5.02 -18.05 -9.20
CA TYR A 24 4.00 -18.81 -8.45
C TYR A 24 4.35 -18.98 -6.96
N GLN A 25 5.62 -19.24 -6.63
CA GLN A 25 6.06 -19.31 -5.23
C GLN A 25 5.89 -17.96 -4.54
N ILE A 26 6.25 -16.87 -5.22
CA ILE A 26 6.03 -15.51 -4.71
C ILE A 26 4.55 -15.27 -4.39
N MET A 27 3.63 -15.65 -5.28
CA MET A 27 2.18 -15.52 -5.02
C MET A 27 1.77 -16.28 -3.76
N LYS A 28 2.20 -17.54 -3.63
CA LYS A 28 1.84 -18.39 -2.48
C LYS A 28 2.44 -17.88 -1.16
N GLU A 29 3.67 -17.42 -1.18
CA GLU A 29 4.32 -16.84 0.00
C GLU A 29 3.64 -15.53 0.45
N LEU A 30 3.30 -14.63 -0.48
CA LEU A 30 2.58 -13.42 -0.17
C LEU A 30 1.22 -13.69 0.49
N GLU A 31 0.49 -14.68 -0.02
CA GLU A 31 -0.78 -15.14 0.54
C GLU A 31 -0.58 -15.72 1.94
N TYR A 32 0.36 -16.65 2.09
CA TYR A 32 0.68 -17.31 3.36
C TYR A 32 1.11 -16.30 4.44
N ARG A 33 2.04 -15.39 4.12
CA ARG A 33 2.55 -14.38 5.06
C ARG A 33 1.52 -13.32 5.47
N SER A 34 0.46 -13.17 4.69
CA SER A 34 -0.67 -12.33 5.08
C SER A 34 -1.66 -13.04 6.04
N GLY A 35 -1.46 -14.33 6.33
CA GLY A 35 -2.45 -15.14 7.03
C GLY A 35 -3.68 -15.47 6.18
N GLY A 36 -3.56 -15.42 4.84
CA GLY A 36 -4.66 -15.64 3.90
C GLY A 36 -5.49 -14.38 3.59
N PHE A 37 -5.21 -13.24 4.26
CA PHE A 37 -5.95 -11.99 4.03
C PHE A 37 -5.60 -11.29 2.70
N TYR A 38 -4.48 -11.63 2.07
CA TYR A 38 -4.09 -11.12 0.76
C TYR A 38 -4.18 -12.23 -0.28
N SER A 39 -5.11 -12.08 -1.22
CA SER A 39 -5.17 -12.97 -2.39
C SER A 39 -4.25 -12.44 -3.49
N ALA A 40 -3.10 -13.08 -3.65
CA ALA A 40 -2.12 -12.73 -4.67
C ALA A 40 -2.54 -13.33 -6.01
N SER A 41 -2.94 -12.48 -6.95
CA SER A 41 -3.29 -12.90 -8.31
C SER A 41 -2.13 -12.71 -9.29
N ALA A 42 -2.11 -13.51 -10.36
CA ALA A 42 -1.18 -13.34 -11.46
C ALA A 42 -1.21 -11.93 -12.06
N GLY A 43 -2.41 -11.35 -12.19
CA GLY A 43 -2.61 -9.98 -12.68
C GLY A 43 -2.05 -8.88 -11.78
N THR A 44 -1.72 -9.19 -10.53
CA THR A 44 -1.08 -8.24 -9.61
C THR A 44 0.42 -8.50 -9.50
N VAL A 45 0.84 -9.76 -9.40
CA VAL A 45 2.22 -10.13 -9.11
C VAL A 45 3.11 -10.00 -10.35
N TYR A 46 2.69 -10.49 -11.52
CA TYR A 46 3.55 -10.41 -12.71
C TYR A 46 3.81 -8.98 -13.20
N PRO A 47 2.83 -8.04 -13.22
CA PRO A 47 3.14 -6.64 -13.49
C PRO A 47 4.09 -6.02 -12.46
N ALA A 48 4.00 -6.38 -11.18
CA ALA A 48 4.92 -5.91 -10.16
C ALA A 48 6.35 -6.44 -10.37
N LEU A 49 6.48 -7.72 -10.75
CA LEU A 49 7.76 -8.34 -11.11
C LEU A 49 8.38 -7.65 -12.34
N GLN A 50 7.56 -7.36 -13.36
CA GLN A 50 8.03 -6.66 -14.54
C GLN A 50 8.55 -5.25 -14.21
N GLU A 51 7.78 -4.48 -13.44
CA GLU A 51 8.19 -3.14 -13.00
C GLU A 51 9.49 -3.18 -12.18
N LEU A 52 9.66 -4.20 -11.30
CA LEU A 52 10.89 -4.38 -10.52
C LEU A 52 12.10 -4.77 -11.39
N MET A 53 11.90 -5.55 -12.44
CA MET A 53 12.94 -5.87 -13.43
C MET A 53 13.35 -4.63 -14.24
N GLU A 54 12.39 -3.85 -14.71
CA GLU A 54 12.64 -2.59 -15.44
C GLU A 54 13.42 -1.58 -14.59
N GLN A 55 13.22 -1.61 -13.27
CA GLN A 55 13.96 -0.81 -12.30
C GLN A 55 15.30 -1.43 -11.87
N GLU A 56 15.66 -2.59 -12.41
CA GLU A 56 16.87 -3.36 -12.05
C GLU A 56 16.94 -3.73 -10.55
N MET A 57 15.79 -3.82 -9.89
CA MET A 57 15.70 -4.23 -8.49
C MET A 57 15.72 -5.75 -8.32
N ILE A 58 15.29 -6.46 -9.35
CA ILE A 58 15.33 -7.93 -9.44
C ILE A 58 15.84 -8.33 -10.82
N GLU A 59 16.33 -9.55 -10.93
CA GLU A 59 16.85 -10.12 -12.17
C GLU A 59 16.39 -11.57 -12.34
N LEU A 60 16.43 -12.06 -13.59
CA LEU A 60 16.15 -13.46 -13.89
C LEU A 60 17.46 -14.25 -13.80
N LEU A 61 17.41 -15.38 -13.10
CA LEU A 61 18.53 -16.32 -13.11
C LEU A 61 18.62 -17.01 -14.47
N PRO A 62 19.80 -17.05 -15.11
CA PRO A 62 20.02 -17.80 -16.35
C PRO A 62 19.85 -19.30 -16.10
N ASP A 63 19.47 -20.04 -17.13
CA ASP A 63 19.45 -21.52 -17.20
C ASP A 63 18.45 -22.27 -16.31
N SER A 64 17.44 -21.63 -15.76
CA SER A 64 16.47 -22.30 -14.88
C SER A 64 15.22 -22.81 -15.60
N GLY A 65 15.19 -23.16 -16.85
CA GLY A 65 14.03 -23.74 -17.57
C GLY A 65 12.62 -23.15 -17.25
N LYS A 66 12.49 -22.52 -16.08
CA LYS A 66 11.37 -21.72 -15.59
C LYS A 66 11.92 -20.35 -15.15
N LYS A 67 11.11 -19.29 -15.25
CA LYS A 67 11.50 -17.93 -14.81
C LYS A 67 11.68 -17.89 -13.30
N VAL A 68 12.93 -17.91 -12.83
CA VAL A 68 13.31 -17.71 -11.43
C VAL A 68 13.83 -16.30 -11.26
N TYR A 69 13.27 -15.58 -10.31
CA TYR A 69 13.64 -14.21 -9.97
C TYR A 69 14.60 -14.22 -8.77
N SER A 70 15.58 -13.34 -8.81
CA SER A 70 16.51 -13.09 -7.70
C SER A 70 16.61 -11.60 -7.41
N LEU A 71 17.07 -11.27 -6.20
CA LEU A 71 17.23 -9.88 -5.78
C LEU A 71 18.46 -9.25 -6.41
N GLY A 72 18.27 -8.13 -7.13
CA GLY A 72 19.35 -7.32 -7.70
C GLY A 72 19.99 -6.37 -6.67
N SER A 73 21.11 -5.76 -7.04
CA SER A 73 21.85 -4.82 -6.17
C SER A 73 21.01 -3.61 -5.74
N LYS A 74 20.24 -3.01 -6.66
CA LYS A 74 19.33 -1.90 -6.36
C LYS A 74 18.21 -2.31 -5.40
N GLY A 75 17.71 -3.54 -5.52
CA GLY A 75 16.72 -4.11 -4.60
C GLY A 75 17.25 -4.21 -3.16
N ARG A 76 18.50 -4.68 -2.99
CA ARG A 76 19.16 -4.72 -1.68
C ARG A 76 19.31 -3.34 -1.05
N THR A 77 19.72 -2.35 -1.83
CA THR A 77 19.82 -0.97 -1.38
C THR A 77 18.47 -0.46 -0.89
N ARG A 78 17.40 -0.71 -1.63
CA ARG A 78 16.04 -0.31 -1.24
C ARG A 78 15.56 -0.97 0.05
N LEU A 79 15.86 -2.25 0.25
CA LEU A 79 15.55 -2.96 1.51
C LEU A 79 16.30 -2.35 2.70
N THR A 80 17.59 -2.07 2.54
CA THR A 80 18.41 -1.44 3.58
C THR A 80 17.87 -0.05 3.96
N GLU A 81 17.52 0.76 2.99
CA GLU A 81 16.91 2.08 3.22
C GLU A 81 15.57 1.99 3.95
N HIS A 82 14.77 0.96 3.65
CA HIS A 82 13.50 0.73 4.32
C HIS A 82 13.69 0.29 5.76
N SER A 83 14.60 -0.65 6.01
CA SER A 83 14.91 -1.16 7.36
C SER A 83 15.47 -0.07 8.27
N ASN A 84 16.28 0.84 7.74
CA ASN A 84 16.80 1.99 8.50
C ASN A 84 15.71 3.00 8.93
N LYS A 85 14.58 3.03 8.22
CA LYS A 85 13.46 3.94 8.51
C LYS A 85 12.41 3.33 9.44
N LYS A 86 12.32 2.01 9.52
CA LYS A 86 11.32 1.28 10.31
C LYS A 86 12.02 0.24 11.20
N LYS A 87 11.68 0.26 12.49
CA LYS A 87 12.16 -0.72 13.48
C LYS A 87 11.26 -1.96 13.60
N SER A 88 10.08 -1.98 12.95
CA SER A 88 9.12 -3.07 13.00
C SER A 88 9.49 -4.20 12.04
N ASP A 89 9.11 -5.42 12.38
CA ASP A 89 9.18 -6.57 11.46
C ASP A 89 8.26 -6.32 10.26
N PHE A 90 8.82 -6.43 9.06
CA PHE A 90 8.07 -6.19 7.83
C PHE A 90 6.88 -7.15 7.67
N TRP A 91 7.06 -8.42 8.04
CA TRP A 91 6.02 -9.42 7.84
C TRP A 91 4.88 -9.31 8.86
N GLU A 92 5.17 -8.82 10.06
CA GLU A 92 4.14 -8.45 11.04
C GLU A 92 3.32 -7.26 10.51
N ASP A 93 3.97 -6.21 10.00
CA ASP A 93 3.30 -5.07 9.35
C ASP A 93 2.49 -5.50 8.13
N TRP A 94 3.02 -6.45 7.33
CA TRP A 94 2.34 -7.01 6.15
C TRP A 94 1.04 -7.69 6.56
N LYS A 95 1.10 -8.61 7.51
CA LYS A 95 -0.06 -9.34 8.01
C LYS A 95 -1.10 -8.40 8.63
N ALA A 96 -0.70 -7.57 9.57
CA ALA A 96 -1.58 -6.61 10.26
C ALA A 96 -2.29 -5.68 9.29
N ARG A 97 -1.60 -5.22 8.24
CA ARG A 97 -2.20 -4.36 7.22
C ARG A 97 -3.31 -5.06 6.45
N TRP A 98 -3.10 -6.31 6.01
CA TRP A 98 -4.10 -7.02 5.24
C TRP A 98 -5.26 -7.50 6.11
N GLU A 99 -4.98 -7.89 7.36
CA GLU A 99 -5.98 -8.22 8.37
C GLU A 99 -6.90 -7.03 8.60
N TRP A 100 -6.32 -5.84 8.85
CA TRP A 100 -7.10 -4.62 9.03
C TRP A 100 -7.91 -4.25 7.77
N GLN A 101 -7.35 -4.38 6.57
CA GLN A 101 -8.08 -4.06 5.32
C GLN A 101 -9.27 -4.98 5.06
N ASN A 102 -9.31 -6.17 5.65
CA ASN A 102 -10.41 -7.11 5.55
C ASN A 102 -11.33 -7.09 6.79
N SER A 103 -11.07 -6.20 7.74
CA SER A 103 -11.92 -6.04 8.92
C SER A 103 -13.25 -5.35 8.57
N GLU A 104 -14.22 -5.53 9.44
CA GLU A 104 -15.53 -4.90 9.33
C GLU A 104 -15.41 -3.37 9.46
N GLU A 105 -14.57 -2.91 10.40
CA GLU A 105 -14.29 -1.49 10.63
C GLU A 105 -13.68 -0.81 9.39
N ALA A 106 -12.73 -1.47 8.71
CA ALA A 106 -12.15 -0.93 7.48
C ALA A 106 -13.17 -0.85 6.35
N THR A 107 -14.09 -1.81 6.28
CA THR A 107 -15.19 -1.82 5.29
C THR A 107 -16.16 -0.68 5.58
N GLN A 108 -16.60 -0.53 6.81
CA GLN A 108 -17.48 0.57 7.24
C GLN A 108 -16.81 1.94 7.00
N LEU A 109 -15.54 2.07 7.38
CA LEU A 109 -14.79 3.32 7.16
C LEU A 109 -14.74 3.69 5.67
N LYS A 110 -14.50 2.70 4.81
CA LYS A 110 -14.49 2.91 3.35
C LYS A 110 -15.85 3.40 2.84
N GLU A 111 -16.94 2.78 3.26
CA GLU A 111 -18.30 3.17 2.87
C GLU A 111 -18.61 4.62 3.27
N VAL A 112 -18.24 5.01 4.49
CA VAL A 112 -18.43 6.37 4.98
C VAL A 112 -17.58 7.38 4.18
N ILE A 113 -16.33 7.03 3.85
CA ILE A 113 -15.46 7.87 3.02
C ILE A 113 -16.03 8.02 1.61
N ASP A 114 -16.47 6.93 0.97
CA ASP A 114 -17.06 6.96 -0.37
C ASP A 114 -18.34 7.85 -0.39
N GLN A 115 -19.17 7.75 0.63
CA GLN A 115 -20.33 8.62 0.80
C GLN A 115 -19.94 10.09 0.98
N TRP A 116 -18.95 10.37 1.85
CA TRP A 116 -18.45 11.72 2.09
C TRP A 116 -17.85 12.34 0.83
N GLU A 117 -17.05 11.59 0.06
CA GLU A 117 -16.52 12.06 -1.22
C GLU A 117 -17.62 12.39 -2.24
N ASN A 118 -18.70 11.63 -2.28
CA ASN A 118 -19.82 11.91 -3.16
C ASN A 118 -20.53 13.21 -2.78
N GLU A 119 -20.79 13.43 -1.48
CA GLU A 119 -21.39 14.68 -0.99
C GLU A 119 -20.46 15.87 -1.22
N LEU A 120 -19.15 15.71 -1.00
CA LEU A 120 -18.17 16.74 -1.30
C LEU A 120 -18.19 17.15 -2.77
N ARG A 121 -18.25 16.19 -3.70
CA ARG A 121 -18.37 16.48 -5.15
C ARG A 121 -19.63 17.26 -5.48
N LYS A 122 -20.77 16.93 -4.86
CA LYS A 122 -22.04 17.68 -5.01
C LYS A 122 -21.90 19.10 -4.48
N ALA A 123 -21.32 19.27 -3.29
CA ALA A 123 -21.09 20.57 -2.68
C ALA A 123 -20.18 21.45 -3.53
N ILE A 124 -19.09 20.94 -4.06
CA ILE A 124 -18.18 21.63 -4.98
C ILE A 124 -18.95 22.08 -6.25
N LYS A 125 -19.79 21.19 -6.81
CA LYS A 125 -20.58 21.53 -8.00
C LYS A 125 -21.59 22.66 -7.71
N ALA A 126 -22.23 22.62 -6.55
CA ALA A 126 -23.20 23.63 -6.13
C ALA A 126 -22.54 24.98 -5.85
N SER A 127 -21.36 25.02 -5.24
CA SER A 127 -20.66 26.24 -4.85
C SER A 127 -20.05 27.04 -6.01
N ARG A 128 -19.88 26.43 -7.20
CA ARG A 128 -19.22 27.08 -8.35
C ARG A 128 -19.86 28.37 -8.83
N LYS A 129 -21.12 28.61 -8.52
CA LYS A 129 -21.89 29.75 -9.01
C LYS A 129 -21.94 30.90 -7.99
N ASP A 130 -21.43 30.71 -6.78
CA ASP A 130 -21.54 31.67 -5.69
C ASP A 130 -20.25 31.65 -4.84
N LYS A 131 -19.58 32.83 -4.78
CA LYS A 131 -18.34 33.00 -4.03
C LYS A 131 -18.50 32.76 -2.53
N ASP A 132 -19.62 33.17 -1.95
CA ASP A 132 -19.88 33.01 -0.52
C ASP A 132 -20.07 31.53 -0.16
N SER A 133 -20.75 30.78 -1.02
CA SER A 133 -20.86 29.31 -0.88
C SER A 133 -19.52 28.60 -1.03
N THR A 134 -18.68 29.07 -1.94
CA THR A 134 -17.32 28.53 -2.09
C THR A 134 -16.47 28.82 -0.86
N SER A 135 -16.52 30.03 -0.31
CA SER A 135 -15.79 30.41 0.91
C SER A 135 -16.20 29.56 2.12
N ARG A 136 -17.52 29.38 2.33
CA ARG A 136 -18.03 28.51 3.40
C ARG A 136 -17.58 27.05 3.25
N LEU A 137 -17.55 26.54 2.02
CA LEU A 137 -17.08 25.17 1.77
C LEU A 137 -15.58 25.02 2.06
N ILE A 138 -14.77 26.01 1.71
CA ILE A 138 -13.33 26.04 2.02
C ILE A 138 -13.13 26.01 3.54
N GLU A 139 -13.83 26.87 4.29
CA GLU A 139 -13.75 26.93 5.75
C GLU A 139 -14.13 25.58 6.38
N PHE A 140 -15.25 24.99 5.96
CA PHE A 140 -15.67 23.67 6.42
C PHE A 140 -14.61 22.57 6.20
N ILE A 141 -13.99 22.55 5.01
CA ILE A 141 -12.95 21.56 4.69
C ILE A 141 -11.70 21.80 5.55
N GLN A 142 -11.31 23.06 5.75
CA GLN A 142 -10.17 23.41 6.60
C GLN A 142 -10.40 23.01 8.06
N ASP A 143 -11.57 23.29 8.60
CA ASP A 143 -11.93 22.91 9.97
C ASP A 143 -11.94 21.39 10.16
N THR A 144 -12.53 20.66 9.21
CA THR A 144 -12.51 19.20 9.23
C THR A 144 -11.08 18.65 9.17
N THR A 145 -10.23 19.24 8.33
CA THR A 145 -8.81 18.87 8.24
C THR A 145 -8.08 19.12 9.56
N ASN A 146 -8.32 20.25 10.21
CA ASN A 146 -7.73 20.58 11.51
C ASN A 146 -8.19 19.62 12.61
N GLN A 147 -9.45 19.20 12.60
CA GLN A 147 -9.97 18.20 13.53
C GLN A 147 -9.28 16.84 13.34
N LEU A 148 -9.15 16.37 12.09
CA LEU A 148 -8.43 15.12 11.78
C LEU A 148 -6.97 15.17 12.24
N GLN A 149 -6.28 16.30 12.06
CA GLN A 149 -4.90 16.46 12.54
C GLN A 149 -4.80 16.34 14.06
N LYS A 150 -5.76 16.92 14.81
CA LYS A 150 -5.82 16.80 16.27
C LYS A 150 -6.04 15.35 16.73
N GLU A 151 -6.91 14.60 16.05
CA GLU A 151 -7.13 13.18 16.37
C GLU A 151 -5.89 12.31 16.12
N ILE A 152 -5.11 12.61 15.05
CA ILE A 152 -3.85 11.93 14.77
C ILE A 152 -2.81 12.22 15.85
N GLN A 153 -2.70 13.47 16.33
CA GLN A 153 -1.75 13.87 17.36
C GLN A 153 -2.04 13.22 18.72
N LYS A 154 -3.31 13.14 19.13
CA LYS A 154 -3.71 12.46 20.38
C LYS A 154 -3.25 11.01 20.42
N LYS A 155 -3.38 10.28 19.31
CA LYS A 155 -2.91 8.88 19.20
C LYS A 155 -1.39 8.74 19.25
N GLY A 156 -0.64 9.76 18.82
CA GLY A 156 0.82 9.76 18.88
C GLY A 156 1.40 10.00 20.29
N GLU A 157 0.61 10.57 21.21
CA GLU A 157 1.00 10.83 22.60
C GLU A 157 0.65 9.65 23.54
N GLU A 158 -0.23 8.73 23.14
CA GLU A 158 -0.65 7.55 23.90
C GLU A 158 0.20 6.28 23.60
N THR A 159 1.22 6.36 22.72
CA THR A 159 2.07 5.23 22.31
C THR A 159 3.52 5.45 22.68
#